data_7afca1513c64a23b16fbd9d6bd12624a
#
_entry.id   7afca1513c64a23b16fbd9d6bd12624a
#
_cell.length_a   1.000
_cell.length_b   1.000
_cell.length_c   1.000
_cell.angle_alpha   90.00
_cell.angle_beta   90.00
_cell.angle_gamma   90.00
#
_symmetry.space_group_name_H-M   'P 1'
#
loop_
_entity.id
_entity.type
_entity.pdbx_description
1 polymer ?
#
loop_
_entity_poly.entity_id
_entity_poly.type
_entity_poly.pdbx_seq_one_letter_code
_entity_poly.pdbx_strand_id
1 'polypeptide(L)'
;MNELSWRLDILMKSFDRNSNIYVSHFVGLRGVGGVQSNFVEYINYVVKFKLNDGLKHKVYTLGEVDKQYNLFINVLNIKKPRNFTSLILDIISKKTIVHFYNNLTSLKLTLLFSVLPVQKIVLHERGAIWNSMSSRGLFLRFVAWKSSLIIANSNATKVMLEKKFYIPCQKIRVLHNGIDISKCNKKKLINKPSSIFRVGFIGRLDSPKGVHVLIEAMHYLADYNIKLTIAGDGVLKDVLKKKAHGLDNVSFVGRI
;
A
#
# COMPACT_ATOMS: atom_id res chain seq x y z
N MET A 1 3.56 -1.18 24.60
CA MET A 1 3.32 -2.44 23.85
C MET A 1 2.51 -2.06 22.63
N ASN A 2 3.15 -2.10 21.43
CA ASN A 2 2.57 -1.51 20.21
C ASN A 2 1.37 -2.31 19.69
N GLU A 3 0.36 -1.60 19.22
CA GLU A 3 -0.90 -2.14 18.62
C GLU A 3 -0.69 -3.19 17.51
N LEU A 4 0.50 -3.26 16.93
CA LEU A 4 0.92 -4.26 15.94
C LEU A 4 1.25 -5.63 16.56
N SER A 5 1.79 -5.68 17.78
CA SER A 5 2.24 -6.95 18.37
C SER A 5 1.07 -7.86 18.77
N TRP A 6 0.02 -7.33 19.38
CA TRP A 6 -1.13 -8.15 19.77
C TRP A 6 -2.00 -8.60 18.58
N ARG A 7 -1.89 -7.93 17.42
CA ARG A 7 -2.67 -8.26 16.20
C ARG A 7 -2.04 -9.40 15.41
N LEU A 8 -0.73 -9.52 15.43
CA LEU A 8 -0.04 -10.73 15.01
C LEU A 8 -0.37 -11.89 15.97
N ASP A 9 -0.51 -11.63 17.27
CA ASP A 9 -0.90 -12.64 18.26
C ASP A 9 -2.27 -13.28 17.99
N ILE A 10 -3.24 -12.55 17.43
CA ILE A 10 -4.54 -13.13 17.04
C ILE A 10 -4.39 -14.12 15.88
N LEU A 11 -3.51 -13.82 14.91
CA LEU A 11 -3.15 -14.75 13.85
C LEU A 11 -2.33 -15.93 14.40
N MET A 12 -1.53 -15.68 15.43
CA MET A 12 -0.61 -16.63 16.04
C MET A 12 -1.26 -17.57 17.08
N LYS A 13 -2.34 -17.14 17.74
CA LYS A 13 -3.05 -17.97 18.76
C LYS A 13 -3.55 -19.32 18.24
N SER A 14 -3.61 -19.51 16.93
CA SER A 14 -3.97 -20.78 16.30
C SER A 14 -2.77 -21.63 15.86
N PHE A 15 -1.54 -21.18 16.14
CA PHE A 15 -0.32 -21.91 15.80
C PHE A 15 0.45 -22.24 17.07
N ASP A 16 0.97 -23.46 17.12
CA ASP A 16 1.91 -23.88 18.15
C ASP A 16 3.16 -22.99 18.09
N ARG A 17 3.52 -22.32 19.18
CA ARG A 17 4.65 -21.38 19.26
C ARG A 17 6.00 -22.00 18.91
N ASN A 18 6.11 -23.30 18.95
CA ASN A 18 7.33 -24.05 18.57
C ASN A 18 7.44 -24.35 17.06
N SER A 19 6.47 -23.95 16.24
CA SER A 19 6.50 -24.23 14.81
C SER A 19 7.12 -23.08 14.03
N ASN A 20 8.15 -23.35 13.20
CA ASN A 20 8.69 -22.43 12.22
C ASN A 20 7.61 -22.08 11.17
N ILE A 21 6.95 -20.93 11.32
CA ILE A 21 5.92 -20.47 10.40
C ILE A 21 6.57 -19.54 9.37
N TYR A 22 6.27 -19.77 8.10
CA TYR A 22 6.71 -18.91 7.01
C TYR A 22 5.63 -17.91 6.63
N VAL A 23 6.01 -16.64 6.48
CA VAL A 23 5.12 -15.60 5.94
C VAL A 23 5.65 -15.17 4.58
N SER A 24 4.94 -15.56 3.53
CA SER A 24 5.26 -15.21 2.16
C SER A 24 4.49 -13.96 1.75
N HIS A 25 5.18 -12.83 1.70
CA HIS A 25 4.62 -11.54 1.30
C HIS A 25 4.69 -11.36 -0.21
N PHE A 26 3.55 -11.02 -0.81
CA PHE A 26 3.44 -10.68 -2.22
C PHE A 26 3.18 -9.20 -2.36
N VAL A 27 4.11 -8.47 -2.96
CA VAL A 27 4.03 -7.01 -3.13
C VAL A 27 4.62 -6.58 -4.46
N GLY A 28 3.99 -5.60 -5.10
CA GLY A 28 4.59 -4.92 -6.25
C GLY A 28 5.47 -3.78 -5.77
N LEU A 29 6.78 -3.84 -6.06
CA LEU A 29 7.77 -2.85 -5.62
C LEU A 29 8.27 -1.98 -6.79
N ARG A 30 7.41 -1.76 -7.79
CA ARG A 30 7.69 -0.88 -8.94
C ARG A 30 6.93 0.44 -8.80
N GLY A 31 7.61 1.54 -9.11
CA GLY A 31 7.05 2.90 -9.01
C GLY A 31 6.99 3.43 -7.58
N VAL A 32 6.62 4.70 -7.45
CA VAL A 32 6.51 5.40 -6.16
C VAL A 32 5.06 5.38 -5.69
N GLY A 33 4.85 4.94 -4.47
CA GLY A 33 3.52 4.95 -3.87
C GLY A 33 3.53 4.63 -2.38
N GLY A 34 2.54 5.15 -1.67
CA GLY A 34 2.40 4.92 -0.23
C GLY A 34 2.24 3.45 0.16
N VAL A 35 1.77 2.60 -0.76
CA VAL A 35 1.68 1.15 -0.54
C VAL A 35 3.06 0.54 -0.41
N GLN A 36 3.93 0.81 -1.38
CA GLN A 36 5.28 0.28 -1.46
C GLN A 36 6.13 0.78 -0.29
N SER A 37 6.15 2.10 -0.08
CA SER A 37 6.92 2.71 1.01
C SER A 37 6.51 2.15 2.38
N ASN A 38 5.22 2.04 2.63
CA ASN A 38 4.72 1.50 3.89
C ASN A 38 5.05 0.01 4.07
N PHE A 39 5.04 -0.80 2.99
CA PHE A 39 5.50 -2.18 3.08
C PHE A 39 6.99 -2.27 3.40
N VAL A 40 7.81 -1.48 2.71
CA VAL A 40 9.27 -1.45 2.93
C VAL A 40 9.60 -1.04 4.37
N GLU A 41 8.93 -0.02 4.89
CA GLU A 41 9.09 0.38 6.30
C GLU A 41 8.68 -0.73 7.25
N TYR A 42 7.53 -1.37 7.01
CA TYR A 42 7.07 -2.48 7.83
C TYR A 42 8.06 -3.65 7.85
N ILE A 43 8.49 -4.14 6.68
CA ILE A 43 9.36 -5.31 6.62
C ILE A 43 10.76 -5.02 7.16
N ASN A 44 11.30 -3.82 6.89
CA ASN A 44 12.57 -3.39 7.44
C ASN A 44 12.53 -3.25 8.97
N TYR A 45 11.41 -2.77 9.52
CA TYR A 45 11.19 -2.70 10.96
C TYR A 45 11.17 -4.11 11.58
N VAL A 46 10.43 -5.04 10.99
CA VAL A 46 10.37 -6.44 11.45
C VAL A 46 11.75 -7.07 11.46
N VAL A 47 12.55 -6.87 10.41
CA VAL A 47 13.90 -7.44 10.29
C VAL A 47 14.87 -6.77 11.28
N LYS A 48 14.85 -5.43 11.36
CA LYS A 48 15.76 -4.66 12.22
C LYS A 48 15.59 -5.00 13.71
N PHE A 49 14.36 -5.10 14.17
CA PHE A 49 14.06 -5.34 15.59
C PHE A 49 13.89 -6.81 15.93
N LYS A 50 14.17 -7.71 14.97
CA LYS A 50 14.03 -9.17 15.14
C LYS A 50 12.68 -9.55 15.79
N LEU A 51 11.62 -8.87 15.39
CA LEU A 51 10.25 -9.14 15.86
C LEU A 51 9.75 -10.49 15.32
N ASN A 52 10.60 -11.48 15.40
CA ASN A 52 10.44 -12.75 14.70
C ASN A 52 9.95 -13.84 15.64
N ASP A 53 9.01 -13.61 16.47
CA ASP A 53 8.42 -14.61 17.40
C ASP A 53 8.12 -15.97 16.72
N GLY A 54 9.16 -16.61 16.13
CA GLY A 54 9.08 -17.85 15.36
C GLY A 54 8.64 -17.66 13.89
N LEU A 55 8.46 -16.43 13.39
CA LEU A 55 8.07 -16.18 11.99
C LEU A 55 9.29 -16.00 11.07
N LYS A 56 9.28 -16.68 9.94
CA LYS A 56 10.28 -16.52 8.87
C LYS A 56 9.66 -15.79 7.69
N HIS A 57 10.10 -14.56 7.44
CA HIS A 57 9.57 -13.73 6.37
C HIS A 57 10.29 -13.99 5.05
N LYS A 58 9.52 -14.09 3.95
CA LYS A 58 10.00 -14.08 2.56
C LYS A 58 9.21 -13.06 1.77
N VAL A 59 9.88 -12.30 0.91
CA VAL A 59 9.25 -11.28 0.07
C VAL A 59 9.33 -11.69 -1.39
N TYR A 60 8.18 -11.71 -2.05
CA TYR A 60 8.02 -12.06 -3.45
C TYR A 60 7.46 -10.90 -4.24
N THR A 61 7.96 -10.69 -5.47
CA THR A 61 7.47 -9.69 -6.41
C THR A 61 7.25 -10.29 -7.80
N LEU A 62 6.33 -9.72 -8.57
CA LEU A 62 6.07 -10.07 -9.97
C LEU A 62 6.99 -9.35 -10.97
N GLY A 63 7.80 -8.43 -10.52
CA GLY A 63 8.67 -7.61 -11.34
C GLY A 63 9.94 -7.23 -10.63
N GLU A 64 10.67 -6.31 -11.23
CA GLU A 64 11.87 -5.75 -10.62
C GLU A 64 11.51 -4.82 -9.46
N VAL A 65 12.43 -4.72 -8.51
CA VAL A 65 12.37 -3.79 -7.39
C VAL A 65 12.97 -2.47 -7.84
N ASP A 66 12.25 -1.38 -7.63
CA ASP A 66 12.74 -0.05 -7.96
C ASP A 66 13.92 0.33 -7.06
N LYS A 67 14.98 0.91 -7.63
CA LYS A 67 16.25 1.24 -6.94
C LYS A 67 16.08 2.13 -5.70
N GLN A 68 15.00 2.87 -5.63
CA GLN A 68 14.70 3.72 -4.48
C GLN A 68 14.33 2.94 -3.19
N TYR A 69 13.96 1.65 -3.31
CA TYR A 69 13.57 0.83 -2.17
C TYR A 69 14.77 0.05 -1.63
N ASN A 70 15.22 0.42 -0.44
CA ASN A 70 16.25 -0.33 0.28
C ASN A 70 15.58 -1.30 1.26
N LEU A 71 15.65 -2.60 0.96
CA LEU A 71 15.10 -3.65 1.81
C LEU A 71 16.23 -4.42 2.51
N PHE A 72 16.03 -4.67 3.81
CA PHE A 72 16.94 -5.48 4.62
C PHE A 72 16.72 -6.99 4.47
N ILE A 73 15.84 -7.37 3.55
CA ILE A 73 15.52 -8.76 3.21
C ILE A 73 15.64 -8.99 1.70
N ASN A 74 16.06 -10.20 1.31
CA ASN A 74 16.13 -10.54 -0.10
C ASN A 74 14.75 -10.65 -0.74
N VAL A 75 14.56 -10.03 -1.91
CA VAL A 75 13.31 -10.04 -2.68
C VAL A 75 13.42 -11.01 -3.84
N LEU A 76 12.50 -11.96 -3.90
CA LEU A 76 12.45 -13.02 -4.87
C LEU A 76 11.47 -12.68 -6.00
N ASN A 77 11.99 -12.49 -7.22
CA ASN A 77 11.14 -12.29 -8.40
C ASN A 77 10.59 -13.64 -8.88
N ILE A 78 9.28 -13.85 -8.76
CA ILE A 78 8.61 -15.10 -9.11
C ILE A 78 8.48 -15.36 -10.63
N LYS A 79 8.84 -14.40 -11.48
CA LYS A 79 8.99 -14.66 -12.91
C LYS A 79 10.18 -15.58 -13.21
N LYS A 80 11.14 -15.67 -12.29
CA LYS A 80 12.26 -16.61 -12.40
C LYS A 80 11.78 -18.00 -11.97
N PRO A 81 11.89 -19.06 -12.82
CA PRO A 81 11.37 -20.39 -12.52
C PRO A 81 11.85 -20.96 -11.18
N ARG A 82 13.12 -20.80 -10.85
CA ARG A 82 13.70 -21.25 -9.57
C ARG A 82 12.97 -20.65 -8.35
N ASN A 83 12.64 -19.35 -8.39
CA ASN A 83 11.96 -18.68 -7.28
C ASN A 83 10.49 -19.13 -7.18
N PHE A 84 9.86 -19.37 -8.33
CA PHE A 84 8.50 -19.89 -8.39
C PHE A 84 8.42 -21.31 -7.82
N THR A 85 9.33 -22.20 -8.22
CA THR A 85 9.41 -23.56 -7.68
C THR A 85 9.67 -23.56 -6.18
N SER A 86 10.59 -22.70 -5.70
CA SER A 86 10.86 -22.54 -4.27
C SER A 86 9.60 -22.11 -3.49
N LEU A 87 8.81 -21.19 -4.05
CA LEU A 87 7.55 -20.76 -3.47
C LEU A 87 6.55 -21.92 -3.32
N ILE A 88 6.36 -22.69 -4.40
CA ILE A 88 5.44 -23.83 -4.40
C ILE A 88 5.87 -24.89 -3.37
N LEU A 89 7.16 -25.21 -3.33
CA LEU A 89 7.70 -26.14 -2.34
C LEU A 89 7.49 -25.64 -0.92
N ASP A 90 7.71 -24.34 -0.66
CA ASP A 90 7.47 -23.77 0.67
C ASP A 90 5.99 -23.88 1.08
N ILE A 91 5.06 -23.64 0.16
CA ILE A 91 3.61 -23.72 0.45
C ILE A 91 3.19 -25.16 0.74
N ILE A 92 3.73 -26.14 0.00
CA ILE A 92 3.35 -27.54 0.16
C ILE A 92 4.02 -28.17 1.38
N SER A 93 5.31 -27.86 1.61
CA SER A 93 6.13 -28.52 2.63
C SER A 93 6.19 -27.85 3.98
N LYS A 94 5.70 -26.60 4.10
CA LYS A 94 5.88 -25.78 5.31
C LYS A 94 4.57 -25.14 5.72
N LYS A 95 4.46 -24.83 7.02
CA LYS A 95 3.34 -24.02 7.55
C LYS A 95 3.47 -22.59 7.04
N THR A 96 2.83 -22.27 5.91
CA THR A 96 2.97 -20.99 5.22
C THR A 96 1.70 -20.15 5.29
N ILE A 97 1.86 -18.90 5.72
CA ILE A 97 0.86 -17.83 5.57
C ILE A 97 1.20 -17.06 4.30
N VAL A 98 0.25 -16.94 3.39
CA VAL A 98 0.39 -16.11 2.18
C VAL A 98 -0.23 -14.74 2.45
N HIS A 99 0.58 -13.70 2.39
CA HIS A 99 0.16 -12.32 2.61
C HIS A 99 0.25 -11.51 1.31
N PHE A 100 -0.91 -11.18 0.74
CA PHE A 100 -0.99 -10.31 -0.42
C PHE A 100 -1.08 -8.84 0.02
N TYR A 101 -0.06 -8.09 -0.35
CA TYR A 101 0.05 -6.68 -0.01
C TYR A 101 -0.32 -5.83 -1.21
N ASN A 102 -1.56 -5.41 -1.26
CA ASN A 102 -2.19 -4.67 -2.36
C ASN A 102 -2.05 -5.35 -3.74
N ASN A 103 -3.17 -5.57 -4.38
CA ASN A 103 -3.27 -6.06 -5.76
C ASN A 103 -2.85 -7.51 -6.01
N LEU A 104 -3.81 -8.39 -5.93
CA LEU A 104 -3.78 -9.61 -6.73
C LEU A 104 -3.95 -9.23 -8.21
N THR A 105 -2.90 -8.66 -8.80
CA THR A 105 -2.94 -8.23 -10.21
C THR A 105 -2.84 -9.39 -11.18
N SER A 106 -2.45 -10.58 -10.70
CA SER A 106 -2.29 -11.78 -11.51
C SER A 106 -3.40 -12.79 -11.23
N LEU A 107 -4.33 -12.92 -12.18
CA LEU A 107 -5.37 -13.94 -12.17
C LEU A 107 -4.78 -15.35 -11.97
N LYS A 108 -3.67 -15.64 -12.66
CA LYS A 108 -2.96 -16.93 -12.58
C LYS A 108 -2.49 -17.27 -11.17
N LEU A 109 -1.88 -16.30 -10.48
CA LEU A 109 -1.43 -16.52 -9.09
C LEU A 109 -2.60 -16.72 -8.15
N THR A 110 -3.67 -15.99 -8.35
CA THR A 110 -4.83 -16.07 -7.49
C THR A 110 -5.52 -17.44 -7.65
N LEU A 111 -5.67 -17.94 -8.88
CA LEU A 111 -6.16 -19.30 -9.13
C LEU A 111 -5.25 -20.34 -8.48
N LEU A 112 -3.94 -20.20 -8.66
CA LEU A 112 -2.98 -21.09 -8.05
C LEU A 112 -3.14 -21.16 -6.53
N PHE A 113 -3.19 -20.03 -5.84
CA PHE A 113 -3.38 -19.99 -4.38
C PHE A 113 -4.77 -20.40 -3.92
N SER A 114 -5.76 -20.43 -4.82
CA SER A 114 -7.09 -20.95 -4.52
C SER A 114 -7.12 -22.47 -4.44
N VAL A 115 -6.23 -23.13 -5.17
CA VAL A 115 -6.16 -24.60 -5.28
C VAL A 115 -5.12 -25.19 -4.34
N LEU A 116 -4.01 -24.48 -4.10
CA LEU A 116 -2.96 -24.96 -3.23
C LEU A 116 -3.41 -25.08 -1.76
N PRO A 117 -2.86 -26.02 -1.00
CA PRO A 117 -3.16 -26.23 0.42
C PRO A 117 -2.49 -25.14 1.30
N VAL A 118 -2.80 -23.88 1.02
CA VAL A 118 -2.31 -22.75 1.82
C VAL A 118 -3.03 -22.72 3.15
N GLN A 119 -2.30 -22.71 4.25
CA GLN A 119 -2.90 -22.73 5.58
C GLN A 119 -3.73 -21.49 5.87
N LYS A 120 -3.21 -20.31 5.52
CA LYS A 120 -3.90 -19.04 5.71
C LYS A 120 -3.56 -18.06 4.60
N ILE A 121 -4.57 -17.37 4.10
CA ILE A 121 -4.43 -16.26 3.16
C ILE A 121 -4.82 -14.98 3.88
N VAL A 122 -3.93 -14.00 3.86
CA VAL A 122 -4.16 -12.65 4.35
C VAL A 122 -4.16 -11.70 3.16
N LEU A 123 -5.24 -10.95 2.99
CA LEU A 123 -5.33 -9.88 1.99
C LEU A 123 -5.16 -8.53 2.68
N HIS A 124 -4.30 -7.68 2.15
CA HIS A 124 -4.14 -6.32 2.64
C HIS A 124 -4.62 -5.34 1.57
N GLU A 125 -5.83 -4.83 1.72
CA GLU A 125 -6.45 -3.90 0.78
C GLU A 125 -6.10 -2.45 1.13
N ARG A 126 -5.50 -1.74 0.16
CA ARG A 126 -5.00 -0.36 0.35
C ARG A 126 -5.39 0.60 -0.76
N GLY A 127 -6.18 0.19 -1.71
CA GLY A 127 -6.51 1.00 -2.88
C GLY A 127 -7.94 0.86 -3.34
N ALA A 128 -8.30 1.67 -4.33
CA ALA A 128 -9.62 1.73 -4.93
C ALA A 128 -9.85 0.69 -6.05
N ILE A 129 -9.10 -0.40 -6.08
CA ILE A 129 -9.18 -1.43 -7.15
C ILE A 129 -10.57 -2.05 -7.22
N TRP A 130 -11.22 -2.14 -6.10
CA TRP A 130 -12.58 -2.63 -5.96
C TRP A 130 -13.63 -1.75 -6.65
N ASN A 131 -13.25 -0.61 -7.22
CA ASN A 131 -14.17 0.24 -7.98
C ASN A 131 -14.46 -0.29 -9.39
N SER A 132 -13.64 -1.22 -9.91
CA SER A 132 -13.91 -1.82 -11.22
C SER A 132 -14.87 -2.99 -11.08
N MET A 133 -16.07 -2.85 -11.65
CA MET A 133 -17.08 -3.92 -11.81
C MET A 133 -16.70 -4.95 -12.89
N SER A 134 -15.43 -5.14 -13.17
CA SER A 134 -14.95 -6.09 -14.17
C SER A 134 -14.98 -7.53 -13.62
N SER A 135 -14.81 -8.53 -14.50
CA SER A 135 -14.63 -9.96 -14.16
C SER A 135 -13.59 -10.21 -13.06
N ARG A 136 -12.63 -9.28 -12.90
CA ARG A 136 -11.69 -9.25 -11.77
C ARG A 136 -12.37 -9.09 -10.42
N GLY A 137 -13.50 -8.39 -10.34
CA GLY A 137 -14.23 -8.19 -9.08
C GLY A 137 -14.82 -9.50 -8.53
N LEU A 138 -15.40 -10.34 -9.38
CA LEU A 138 -15.93 -11.67 -8.97
C LEU A 138 -14.79 -12.56 -8.45
N PHE A 139 -13.64 -12.48 -9.09
CA PHE A 139 -12.49 -13.27 -8.74
C PHE A 139 -11.86 -12.85 -7.41
N LEU A 140 -11.75 -11.55 -7.18
CA LEU A 140 -11.33 -11.00 -5.88
C LEU A 140 -12.31 -11.39 -4.76
N ARG A 141 -13.60 -11.45 -5.04
CA ARG A 141 -14.60 -11.97 -4.08
C ARG A 141 -14.32 -13.42 -3.70
N PHE A 142 -14.01 -14.28 -4.66
CA PHE A 142 -13.67 -15.66 -4.39
C PHE A 142 -12.42 -15.80 -3.50
N VAL A 143 -11.35 -15.05 -3.79
CA VAL A 143 -10.15 -15.06 -2.95
C VAL A 143 -10.41 -14.45 -1.57
N ALA A 144 -11.18 -13.37 -1.52
CA ALA A 144 -11.61 -12.77 -0.26
C ALA A 144 -12.45 -13.75 0.58
N TRP A 145 -13.31 -14.52 -0.08
CA TRP A 145 -14.06 -15.58 0.58
C TRP A 145 -13.16 -16.67 1.15
N LYS A 146 -12.15 -17.12 0.40
CA LYS A 146 -11.14 -18.08 0.87
C LYS A 146 -10.15 -17.50 1.90
N SER A 147 -9.96 -16.18 1.94
CA SER A 147 -9.01 -15.56 2.86
C SER A 147 -9.44 -15.75 4.32
N SER A 148 -8.45 -15.95 5.18
CA SER A 148 -8.65 -16.04 6.63
C SER A 148 -8.81 -14.66 7.27
N LEU A 149 -8.17 -13.65 6.69
CA LEU A 149 -8.17 -12.27 7.16
C LEU A 149 -8.03 -11.29 6.01
N ILE A 150 -8.79 -10.20 6.08
CA ILE A 150 -8.65 -9.05 5.20
C ILE A 150 -8.29 -7.83 6.03
N ILE A 151 -7.19 -7.18 5.71
CA ILE A 151 -6.76 -5.95 6.34
C ILE A 151 -7.17 -4.79 5.44
N ALA A 152 -7.99 -3.89 5.96
CA ALA A 152 -8.39 -2.66 5.30
C ALA A 152 -7.60 -1.48 5.88
N ASN A 153 -7.13 -0.56 5.04
CA ASN A 153 -6.35 0.59 5.50
C ASN A 153 -7.21 1.71 6.12
N SER A 154 -8.52 1.63 6.00
CA SER A 154 -9.45 2.62 6.54
C SER A 154 -10.85 2.03 6.80
N ASN A 155 -11.64 2.72 7.61
CA ASN A 155 -13.04 2.37 7.81
C ASN A 155 -13.85 2.49 6.51
N ALA A 156 -13.54 3.46 5.65
CA ALA A 156 -14.17 3.59 4.33
C ALA A 156 -13.93 2.36 3.48
N THR A 157 -12.69 1.84 3.44
CA THR A 157 -12.35 0.60 2.75
C THR A 157 -13.09 -0.60 3.35
N LYS A 158 -13.19 -0.69 4.67
CA LYS A 158 -13.97 -1.74 5.35
C LYS A 158 -15.42 -1.72 4.92
N VAL A 159 -16.09 -0.56 5.00
CA VAL A 159 -17.51 -0.40 4.62
C VAL A 159 -17.72 -0.76 3.14
N MET A 160 -16.81 -0.37 2.26
CA MET A 160 -16.86 -0.73 0.85
C MET A 160 -16.78 -2.26 0.66
N LEU A 161 -15.86 -2.93 1.34
CA LEU A 161 -15.71 -4.40 1.28
C LEU A 161 -16.98 -5.11 1.78
N GLU A 162 -17.58 -4.64 2.85
CA GLU A 162 -18.81 -5.19 3.40
C GLU A 162 -20.01 -4.97 2.48
N LYS A 163 -20.26 -3.71 2.06
CA LYS A 163 -21.49 -3.34 1.33
C LYS A 163 -21.43 -3.69 -0.15
N LYS A 164 -20.31 -3.48 -0.82
CA LYS A 164 -20.19 -3.68 -2.27
C LYS A 164 -19.77 -5.10 -2.65
N PHE A 165 -18.97 -5.74 -1.80
CA PHE A 165 -18.41 -7.06 -2.07
C PHE A 165 -18.98 -8.15 -1.17
N TYR A 166 -19.88 -7.81 -0.26
CA TYR A 166 -20.57 -8.73 0.65
C TYR A 166 -19.60 -9.62 1.44
N ILE A 167 -18.48 -9.04 1.86
CA ILE A 167 -17.48 -9.75 2.66
C ILE A 167 -17.89 -9.67 4.13
N PRO A 168 -17.94 -10.82 4.84
CA PRO A 168 -18.32 -10.83 6.25
C PRO A 168 -17.39 -9.93 7.09
N CYS A 169 -18.00 -9.07 7.92
CA CYS A 169 -17.26 -8.11 8.77
C CYS A 169 -16.26 -8.80 9.72
N GLN A 170 -16.54 -10.04 10.14
CA GLN A 170 -15.67 -10.83 11.01
C GLN A 170 -14.31 -11.11 10.36
N LYS A 171 -14.24 -11.18 9.02
CA LYS A 171 -13.00 -11.37 8.27
C LYS A 171 -12.20 -10.08 8.08
N ILE A 172 -12.80 -8.91 8.32
CA ILE A 172 -12.17 -7.62 8.03
C ILE A 172 -11.64 -6.97 9.31
N ARG A 173 -10.40 -6.52 9.27
CA ARG A 173 -9.79 -5.70 10.32
C ARG A 173 -9.27 -4.41 9.70
N VAL A 174 -9.49 -3.29 10.38
CA VAL A 174 -8.93 -2.00 9.97
C VAL A 174 -7.56 -1.83 10.60
N LEU A 175 -6.57 -1.57 9.76
CA LEU A 175 -5.21 -1.23 10.15
C LEU A 175 -4.77 0.02 9.37
N HIS A 176 -4.81 1.17 10.04
CA HIS A 176 -4.38 2.42 9.43
C HIS A 176 -2.89 2.38 9.06
N ASN A 177 -2.54 3.15 8.04
CA ASN A 177 -1.13 3.29 7.65
C ASN A 177 -0.35 3.94 8.79
N GLY A 178 0.77 3.33 9.15
CA GLY A 178 1.72 3.91 10.09
C GLY A 178 2.73 4.81 9.38
N ILE A 179 3.30 5.73 10.14
CA ILE A 179 4.47 6.52 9.74
C ILE A 179 5.49 6.47 10.87
N ASP A 180 6.76 6.53 10.51
CA ASP A 180 7.85 6.65 11.48
C ASP A 180 7.99 8.11 11.93
N ILE A 181 7.43 8.40 13.10
CA ILE A 181 7.44 9.76 13.68
C ILE A 181 8.88 10.24 13.96
N SER A 182 9.83 9.33 14.20
CA SER A 182 11.23 9.71 14.44
C SER A 182 11.89 10.36 13.23
N LYS A 183 11.40 10.05 12.02
CA LYS A 183 11.84 10.67 10.76
C LYS A 183 11.21 12.04 10.50
N CYS A 184 10.16 12.38 11.26
CA CYS A 184 9.51 13.67 11.13
C CYS A 184 10.30 14.72 11.90
N ASN A 185 11.21 15.43 11.22
CA ASN A 185 11.87 16.60 11.80
C ASN A 185 10.82 17.64 12.18
N LYS A 186 10.58 17.82 13.47
CA LYS A 186 9.81 18.94 14.00
C LYS A 186 10.61 20.23 13.83
N LYS A 187 10.75 20.71 12.59
CA LYS A 187 11.12 22.11 12.42
C LYS A 187 9.99 22.92 13.05
N LYS A 188 10.32 23.68 14.12
CA LYS A 188 9.40 24.69 14.65
C LYS A 188 8.93 25.52 13.45
N LEU A 189 7.63 25.44 13.15
CA LEU A 189 7.02 26.39 12.24
C LEU A 189 7.22 27.77 12.89
N ILE A 190 8.18 28.51 12.37
CA ILE A 190 8.31 29.92 12.72
C ILE A 190 7.14 30.56 11.97
N ASN A 191 6.03 30.74 12.68
CA ASN A 191 4.89 31.52 12.20
C ASN A 191 5.33 32.98 12.10
N LYS A 192 6.02 33.30 10.99
CA LYS A 192 6.18 34.70 10.63
C LYS A 192 4.82 35.18 10.11
N PRO A 193 4.28 36.29 10.63
CA PRO A 193 3.09 36.90 10.07
C PRO A 193 3.34 37.11 8.57
N SER A 194 2.52 36.53 7.74
CA SER A 194 2.60 36.68 6.29
C SER A 194 1.23 37.14 5.80
N SER A 195 1.23 38.21 5.01
CA SER A 195 0.02 38.64 4.32
C SER A 195 -0.42 37.65 3.22
N ILE A 196 0.45 36.66 2.89
CA ILE A 196 0.20 35.67 1.84
C ILE A 196 -0.17 34.33 2.48
N PHE A 197 -1.35 33.82 2.15
CA PHE A 197 -1.75 32.47 2.49
C PHE A 197 -1.09 31.46 1.52
N ARG A 198 -0.33 30.49 2.05
CA ARG A 198 0.42 29.52 1.24
C ARG A 198 -0.25 28.14 1.28
N VAL A 199 -0.65 27.65 0.11
CA VAL A 199 -1.21 26.32 -0.09
C VAL A 199 -0.16 25.43 -0.72
N GLY A 200 0.04 24.22 -0.21
CA GLY A 200 0.95 23.23 -0.78
C GLY A 200 0.20 21.97 -1.18
N PHE A 201 0.49 21.46 -2.38
CA PHE A 201 0.12 20.11 -2.79
C PHE A 201 1.36 19.26 -2.97
N ILE A 202 1.35 18.04 -2.40
CA ILE A 202 2.42 17.04 -2.59
C ILE A 202 1.78 15.72 -3.03
N GLY A 203 2.15 15.23 -4.21
CA GLY A 203 1.62 13.95 -4.69
C GLY A 203 1.84 13.70 -6.17
N ARG A 204 1.38 12.53 -6.63
CA ARG A 204 1.40 12.22 -8.06
C ARG A 204 0.41 13.11 -8.81
N LEU A 205 0.82 13.55 -10.00
CA LEU A 205 -0.02 14.35 -10.88
C LEU A 205 -0.84 13.42 -11.80
N ASP A 206 -1.81 12.73 -11.20
CA ASP A 206 -2.74 11.84 -11.87
C ASP A 206 -4.19 12.19 -11.50
N SER A 207 -5.16 11.71 -12.30
CA SER A 207 -6.57 12.06 -12.17
C SER A 207 -7.15 11.83 -10.76
N PRO A 208 -6.86 10.70 -10.06
CA PRO A 208 -7.42 10.46 -8.72
C PRO A 208 -6.95 11.44 -7.64
N LYS A 209 -5.91 12.24 -7.89
CA LYS A 209 -5.39 13.21 -6.93
C LYS A 209 -6.07 14.57 -6.96
N GLY A 210 -6.91 14.82 -7.95
CA GLY A 210 -7.76 16.00 -8.01
C GLY A 210 -7.03 17.35 -8.20
N VAL A 211 -5.77 17.35 -8.65
CA VAL A 211 -4.98 18.59 -8.82
C VAL A 211 -5.64 19.58 -9.79
N HIS A 212 -6.37 19.07 -10.79
CA HIS A 212 -7.13 19.88 -11.72
C HIS A 212 -8.21 20.72 -11.02
N VAL A 213 -8.87 20.16 -9.99
CA VAL A 213 -9.86 20.88 -9.19
C VAL A 213 -9.18 21.97 -8.34
N LEU A 214 -8.00 21.68 -7.80
CA LEU A 214 -7.23 22.66 -7.04
C LEU A 214 -6.81 23.85 -7.91
N ILE A 215 -6.39 23.61 -9.16
CA ILE A 215 -6.06 24.68 -10.11
C ILE A 215 -7.32 25.48 -10.48
N GLU A 216 -8.46 24.82 -10.68
CA GLU A 216 -9.73 25.52 -10.92
C GLU A 216 -10.08 26.45 -9.78
N ALA A 217 -9.93 25.99 -8.53
CA ALA A 217 -10.15 26.83 -7.38
C ALA A 217 -9.25 28.08 -7.37
N MET A 218 -8.00 27.97 -7.85
CA MET A 218 -7.09 29.11 -7.92
C MET A 218 -7.51 30.17 -8.92
N HIS A 219 -8.27 29.83 -9.97
CA HIS A 219 -8.86 30.83 -10.87
C HIS A 219 -9.89 31.73 -10.14
N TYR A 220 -10.70 31.13 -9.25
CA TYR A 220 -11.67 31.89 -8.45
C TYR A 220 -10.99 32.70 -7.32
N LEU A 221 -9.76 32.37 -7.00
CA LEU A 221 -8.97 32.98 -5.93
C LEU A 221 -7.86 33.90 -6.48
N ALA A 222 -7.93 34.30 -7.75
CA ALA A 222 -6.89 35.10 -8.38
C ALA A 222 -6.66 36.45 -7.68
N ASP A 223 -7.75 37.11 -7.22
CA ASP A 223 -7.69 38.40 -6.55
C ASP A 223 -7.33 38.32 -5.05
N TYR A 224 -7.16 37.10 -4.52
CA TYR A 224 -6.81 36.88 -3.13
C TYR A 224 -5.29 36.69 -2.98
N ASN A 225 -4.78 37.10 -1.84
CA ASN A 225 -3.37 36.94 -1.52
C ASN A 225 -3.00 35.49 -1.16
N ILE A 226 -3.25 34.57 -2.08
CA ILE A 226 -3.06 33.11 -1.92
C ILE A 226 -2.05 32.64 -2.97
N LYS A 227 -1.07 31.83 -2.55
CA LYS A 227 -0.11 31.17 -3.44
C LYS A 227 -0.19 29.66 -3.32
N LEU A 228 -0.26 28.95 -4.45
CA LEU A 228 -0.26 27.50 -4.54
C LEU A 228 1.09 27.00 -5.06
N THR A 229 1.70 26.06 -4.30
CA THR A 229 2.90 25.33 -4.74
C THR A 229 2.54 23.87 -4.95
N ILE A 230 2.77 23.35 -6.16
CA ILE A 230 2.49 21.97 -6.54
C ILE A 230 3.81 21.21 -6.66
N ALA A 231 4.02 20.23 -5.75
CA ALA A 231 5.15 19.32 -5.76
C ALA A 231 4.72 17.93 -6.21
N GLY A 232 5.40 17.40 -7.21
CA GLY A 232 5.14 16.06 -7.74
C GLY A 232 5.39 15.95 -9.23
N ASP A 233 5.13 14.73 -9.74
CA ASP A 233 5.22 14.39 -11.15
C ASP A 233 4.14 13.39 -11.54
N GLY A 234 3.82 13.25 -12.84
CA GLY A 234 2.80 12.30 -13.29
C GLY A 234 2.31 12.60 -14.70
N VAL A 235 1.46 11.71 -15.21
CA VAL A 235 0.97 11.74 -16.60
C VAL A 235 0.18 13.00 -16.96
N LEU A 236 -0.35 13.71 -15.98
CA LEU A 236 -1.13 14.94 -16.21
C LEU A 236 -0.31 16.23 -16.06
N LYS A 237 1.01 16.15 -15.82
CA LYS A 237 1.85 17.32 -15.54
C LYS A 237 1.70 18.44 -16.58
N ASP A 238 1.81 18.11 -17.85
CA ASP A 238 1.76 19.11 -18.92
C ASP A 238 0.36 19.67 -19.12
N VAL A 239 -0.67 18.83 -18.95
CA VAL A 239 -2.08 19.25 -19.00
C VAL A 239 -2.38 20.21 -17.85
N LEU A 240 -1.90 19.90 -16.64
CA LEU A 240 -2.09 20.75 -15.46
C LEU A 240 -1.35 22.08 -15.56
N LYS A 241 -0.14 22.09 -16.14
CA LYS A 241 0.59 23.33 -16.41
C LYS A 241 -0.14 24.22 -17.43
N LYS A 242 -0.68 23.61 -18.49
CA LYS A 242 -1.52 24.34 -19.46
C LYS A 242 -2.77 24.93 -18.79
N LYS A 243 -3.42 24.16 -17.91
CA LYS A 243 -4.60 24.62 -17.17
C LYS A 243 -4.30 25.76 -16.20
N ALA A 244 -3.09 25.80 -15.66
CA ALA A 244 -2.62 26.87 -14.76
C ALA A 244 -2.03 28.07 -15.51
N HIS A 245 -2.09 28.08 -16.85
CA HIS A 245 -1.58 29.20 -17.65
C HIS A 245 -2.35 30.48 -17.31
N GLY A 246 -1.61 31.58 -17.09
CA GLY A 246 -2.19 32.86 -16.68
C GLY A 246 -2.43 33.01 -15.16
N LEU A 247 -2.08 32.02 -14.34
CA LEU A 247 -2.14 32.07 -12.87
C LEU A 247 -0.75 32.32 -12.28
N ASP A 248 -0.42 33.58 -11.97
CA ASP A 248 0.88 33.95 -11.38
C ASP A 248 1.03 33.46 -9.93
N ASN A 249 -0.07 33.07 -9.32
CA ASN A 249 -0.11 32.55 -7.95
C ASN A 249 0.00 31.02 -7.87
N VAL A 250 0.27 30.32 -8.98
CA VAL A 250 0.46 28.85 -9.04
C VAL A 250 1.87 28.51 -9.51
N SER A 251 2.57 27.69 -8.76
CA SER A 251 3.93 27.25 -9.10
C SER A 251 4.07 25.73 -9.07
N PHE A 252 4.84 25.16 -10.01
CA PHE A 252 5.17 23.74 -10.07
C PHE A 252 6.65 23.56 -9.78
N VAL A 253 6.98 22.87 -8.68
CA VAL A 253 8.37 22.66 -8.25
C VAL A 253 8.94 21.30 -8.66
N GLY A 254 8.14 20.46 -9.33
CA GLY A 254 8.56 19.13 -9.72
C GLY A 254 8.56 18.14 -8.55
N ARG A 255 9.30 17.05 -8.72
CA ARG A 255 9.43 16.01 -7.68
C ARG A 255 10.44 16.45 -6.63
N ILE A 256 10.06 16.41 -5.37
CA ILE A 256 10.89 16.70 -4.19
C ILE A 256 11.23 15.41 -3.45
#